data_6b9239a13f29a9871e97298e96ed382c
#
_entry.id   6b9239a13f29a9871e97298e96ed382c
#
_cell.length_a   1.000
_cell.length_b   1.000
_cell.length_c   1.000
_cell.angle_alpha   90.00
_cell.angle_beta   90.00
_cell.angle_gamma   90.00
#
_symmetry.space_group_name_H-M   'P 1'
#
loop_
_entity.id
_entity.type
_entity.pdbx_description
1 polymer ?
#
loop_
_entity_poly.entity_id
_entity_poly.type
_entity_poly.pdbx_seq_one_letter_code
_entity_poly.pdbx_strand_id
1 'polypeptide(L)'
;MKSVNKVILLGNLTRDPELRYTEHSKAVCSFGLATNRVRRGTTETGKKREEPEYHRIVAWEKLAEFCDKYLRKGRKVYVEGRLQTRSFTAKDGTEKAATEIVVDDLVLLDPMPDTVREALDFQQPQ
;
A
#
# COMPACT_ATOMS: atom_id res chain seq x y z
N MET A 1 15.70 -23.38 11.12
CA MET A 1 15.32 -22.28 12.01
C MET A 1 14.01 -21.67 11.51
N LYS A 2 13.06 -21.50 12.38
CA LYS A 2 11.80 -20.81 12.03
C LYS A 2 11.96 -19.32 12.12
N SER A 3 11.43 -18.63 11.17
CA SER A 3 11.46 -17.16 11.12
C SER A 3 10.06 -16.60 10.96
N VAL A 4 9.91 -15.33 11.27
CA VAL A 4 8.67 -14.59 11.05
C VAL A 4 9.00 -13.33 10.26
N ASN A 5 8.21 -13.07 9.23
CA ASN A 5 8.29 -11.84 8.45
C ASN A 5 6.86 -11.43 8.11
N LYS A 6 6.29 -10.58 8.95
CA LYS A 6 4.91 -10.14 8.79
C LYS A 6 4.78 -8.65 9.09
N VAL A 7 4.06 -7.96 8.22
CA VAL A 7 3.77 -6.54 8.35
C VAL A 7 2.27 -6.34 8.29
N ILE A 8 1.74 -5.54 9.20
CA ILE A 8 0.33 -5.14 9.23
C ILE A 8 0.29 -3.62 9.29
N LEU A 9 -0.36 -3.00 8.31
CA LEU A 9 -0.48 -1.55 8.25
C LEU A 9 -1.92 -1.14 8.00
N LEU A 10 -2.31 -0.05 8.64
CA LEU A 10 -3.57 0.63 8.38
C LEU A 10 -3.23 2.09 8.11
N GLY A 11 -3.51 2.57 6.91
CA GLY A 11 -3.14 3.93 6.54
C GLY A 11 -3.81 4.39 5.27
N ASN A 12 -3.34 5.51 4.75
CA ASN A 12 -3.93 6.15 3.57
C ASN A 12 -2.93 6.20 2.43
N LEU A 13 -3.43 5.99 1.21
CA LEU A 13 -2.59 6.11 0.01
C LEU A 13 -2.09 7.54 -0.14
N THR A 14 -0.80 7.66 -0.45
CA THR A 14 -0.14 8.95 -0.66
C THR A 14 -0.23 9.45 -2.09
N ARG A 15 -0.54 8.54 -3.02
CA ARG A 15 -0.65 8.82 -4.45
C ARG A 15 -1.51 7.73 -5.09
N ASP A 16 -1.93 7.96 -6.34
CA ASP A 16 -2.63 6.94 -7.11
C ASP A 16 -1.71 5.74 -7.36
N PRO A 17 -2.24 4.51 -7.32
CA PRO A 17 -1.43 3.32 -7.62
C PRO A 17 -0.91 3.31 -9.05
N GLU A 18 0.26 2.75 -9.22
CA GLU A 18 0.90 2.60 -10.53
C GLU A 18 0.93 1.13 -10.91
N LEU A 19 0.18 0.77 -11.95
CA LEU A 19 0.13 -0.59 -12.49
C LEU A 19 1.14 -0.73 -13.62
N ARG A 20 1.93 -1.80 -13.57
CA ARG A 20 2.88 -2.17 -14.63
C ARG A 20 2.80 -3.66 -14.88
N TYR A 21 3.35 -4.09 -15.99
CA TYR A 21 3.48 -5.51 -16.32
C TYR A 21 4.95 -5.85 -16.49
N THR A 22 5.34 -7.01 -15.93
CA THR A 22 6.71 -7.50 -16.05
C THR A 22 6.94 -8.09 -17.44
N GLU A 23 8.20 -8.47 -17.73
CA GLU A 23 8.58 -9.15 -18.97
C GLU A 23 7.76 -10.43 -19.22
N HIS A 24 7.30 -11.07 -18.15
CA HIS A 24 6.47 -12.28 -18.25
C HIS A 24 4.97 -11.98 -18.17
N SER A 25 4.59 -10.72 -18.42
CA SER A 25 3.20 -10.26 -18.43
C SER A 25 2.47 -10.40 -17.09
N LYS A 26 3.20 -10.41 -15.99
CA LYS A 26 2.61 -10.41 -14.65
C LYS A 26 2.31 -8.99 -14.21
N ALA A 27 1.11 -8.78 -13.72
CA ALA A 27 0.70 -7.47 -13.20
C ALA A 27 1.38 -7.19 -11.87
N VAL A 28 1.91 -5.99 -11.72
CA VAL A 28 2.47 -5.49 -10.46
C VAL A 28 2.01 -4.06 -10.25
N CYS A 29 1.48 -3.78 -9.07
CA CYS A 29 1.01 -2.45 -8.71
C CYS A 29 1.75 -1.96 -7.48
N SER A 30 2.24 -0.72 -7.54
CA SER A 30 2.93 -0.11 -6.42
C SER A 30 2.23 1.16 -6.00
N PHE A 31 2.23 1.42 -4.70
CA PHE A 31 1.71 2.65 -4.13
C PHE A 31 2.41 2.97 -2.83
N GLY A 32 2.30 4.23 -2.42
CA GLY A 32 2.78 4.68 -1.12
C GLY A 32 1.64 4.65 -0.11
N LEU A 33 1.96 4.26 1.12
CA LEU A 33 1.02 4.24 2.22
C LEU A 33 1.58 5.05 3.38
N ALA A 34 0.81 5.99 3.90
CA ALA A 34 1.20 6.76 5.07
C ALA A 34 0.47 6.25 6.30
N THR A 35 1.25 5.98 7.35
CA THR A 35 0.72 5.70 8.68
C THR A 35 1.13 6.84 9.58
N ASN A 36 0.19 7.36 10.37
CA ASN A 36 0.46 8.49 11.25
C ASN A 36 0.61 8.03 12.69
N ARG A 37 1.67 8.49 13.31
CA ARG A 37 1.90 8.30 14.74
C ARG A 37 1.57 9.62 15.45
N VAL A 38 0.69 9.53 16.44
CA VAL A 38 0.38 10.71 17.27
C VAL A 38 1.41 10.74 18.40
N ARG A 39 2.23 11.78 18.40
CA ARG A 39 3.19 12.00 19.46
C ARG A 39 2.52 12.81 20.57
N ARG A 40 2.53 12.25 21.79
CA ARG A 40 2.14 12.99 22.99
C ARG A 40 3.28 13.94 23.37
N GLY A 41 3.52 14.95 22.55
CA GLY A 41 4.46 15.99 22.85
C GLY A 41 3.75 17.31 22.73
N THR A 42 3.94 18.16 23.72
CA THR A 42 3.47 19.51 23.64
C THR A 42 4.38 20.28 22.69
N THR A 43 3.83 20.63 21.54
CA THR A 43 4.33 21.82 20.88
C THR A 43 4.01 23.01 21.78
N GLU A 44 4.69 24.10 21.62
CA GLU A 44 4.46 25.37 22.38
C GLU A 44 2.99 25.79 22.36
N THR A 45 2.20 25.29 21.40
CA THR A 45 0.77 25.58 21.23
C THR A 45 -0.15 24.51 21.83
N GLY A 46 0.39 23.45 22.45
CA GLY A 46 -0.40 22.37 23.04
C GLY A 46 -1.06 21.43 22.03
N LYS A 47 -0.76 21.57 20.75
CA LYS A 47 -1.33 20.72 19.71
C LYS A 47 -0.59 19.39 19.61
N LYS A 48 -1.33 18.29 19.39
CA LYS A 48 -0.76 16.97 19.12
C LYS A 48 0.01 17.03 17.80
N ARG A 49 1.21 16.49 17.82
CA ARG A 49 2.06 16.40 16.64
C ARG A 49 1.86 15.06 15.96
N GLU A 50 1.47 15.08 14.70
CA GLU A 50 1.41 13.87 13.88
C GLU A 50 2.71 13.71 13.11
N GLU A 51 3.29 12.49 13.19
CA GLU A 51 4.47 12.13 12.43
C GLU A 51 4.09 11.05 11.42
N PRO A 52 4.11 11.35 10.12
CA PRO A 52 3.82 10.34 9.11
C PRO A 52 5.03 9.44 8.89
N GLU A 53 4.74 8.17 8.68
CA GLU A 53 5.70 7.17 8.22
C GLU A 53 5.24 6.70 6.86
N TYR A 54 6.14 6.70 5.88
CA TYR A 54 5.80 6.34 4.49
C TYR A 54 6.32 4.96 4.16
N HIS A 55 5.46 4.13 3.58
CA HIS A 55 5.77 2.75 3.23
C HIS A 55 5.54 2.53 1.74
N ARG A 56 6.43 1.78 1.12
CA ARG A 56 6.26 1.35 -0.27
C ARG A 56 5.57 0.00 -0.29
N ILE A 57 4.41 -0.05 -0.93
CA ILE A 57 3.57 -1.25 -0.99
C ILE A 57 3.58 -1.77 -2.42
N VAL A 58 3.73 -3.08 -2.56
CA VAL A 58 3.75 -3.76 -3.86
C VAL A 58 2.75 -4.90 -3.84
N ALA A 59 1.84 -4.91 -4.81
CA ALA A 59 0.85 -5.95 -4.98
C ALA A 59 1.06 -6.64 -6.32
N TRP A 60 0.81 -7.95 -6.38
CA TRP A 60 1.04 -8.77 -7.57
C TRP A 60 -0.25 -9.40 -8.07
N GLU A 61 -0.35 -9.56 -9.38
CA GLU A 61 -1.38 -10.30 -10.09
C GLU A 61 -2.79 -9.79 -9.77
N LYS A 62 -3.66 -10.61 -9.20
CA LYS A 62 -5.04 -10.20 -8.91
C LYS A 62 -5.13 -9.04 -7.92
N LEU A 63 -4.26 -9.02 -6.93
CA LEU A 63 -4.19 -7.90 -5.99
C LEU A 63 -3.72 -6.61 -6.68
N ALA A 64 -2.80 -6.73 -7.63
CA ALA A 64 -2.36 -5.58 -8.42
C ALA A 64 -3.52 -4.99 -9.24
N GLU A 65 -4.29 -5.82 -9.88
CA GLU A 65 -5.47 -5.39 -10.65
C GLU A 65 -6.52 -4.75 -9.76
N PHE A 66 -6.76 -5.32 -8.59
CA PHE A 66 -7.67 -4.75 -7.60
C PHE A 66 -7.21 -3.35 -7.17
N CYS A 67 -5.93 -3.19 -6.86
CA CYS A 67 -5.38 -1.90 -6.46
C CYS A 67 -5.54 -0.84 -7.55
N ASP A 68 -5.22 -1.20 -8.79
CA ASP A 68 -5.35 -0.29 -9.91
C ASP A 68 -6.80 0.15 -10.12
N LYS A 69 -7.73 -0.77 -9.97
CA LYS A 69 -9.14 -0.52 -10.23
C LYS A 69 -9.83 0.29 -9.13
N TYR A 70 -9.53 0.00 -7.87
CA TYR A 70 -10.30 0.52 -6.74
C TYR A 70 -9.58 1.51 -5.84
N LEU A 71 -8.25 1.48 -5.80
CA LEU A 71 -7.51 2.37 -4.93
C LEU A 71 -7.19 3.70 -5.62
N ARG A 72 -7.20 4.77 -4.83
CA ARG A 72 -6.82 6.11 -5.30
C ARG A 72 -6.15 6.85 -4.14
N LYS A 73 -5.43 7.90 -4.46
CA LYS A 73 -4.81 8.77 -3.47
C LYS A 73 -5.81 9.17 -2.39
N GLY A 74 -5.40 9.04 -1.13
CA GLY A 74 -6.20 9.41 0.03
C GLY A 74 -7.09 8.32 0.58
N ARG A 75 -7.29 7.22 -0.15
CA ARG A 75 -8.11 6.10 0.31
C ARG A 75 -7.46 5.41 1.50
N LYS A 76 -8.29 4.92 2.40
CA LYS A 76 -7.86 4.20 3.59
C LYS A 76 -7.89 2.70 3.34
N VAL A 77 -6.76 2.04 3.62
CA VAL A 77 -6.64 0.60 3.39
C VAL A 77 -5.94 -0.07 4.57
N TYR A 78 -6.30 -1.33 4.75
CA TYR A 78 -5.63 -2.28 5.64
C TYR A 78 -4.79 -3.22 4.78
N VAL A 79 -3.52 -3.38 5.12
CA VAL A 79 -2.58 -4.20 4.35
C VAL A 79 -1.93 -5.22 5.29
N GLU A 80 -1.91 -6.48 4.87
CA GLU A 80 -1.08 -7.51 5.46
C GLU A 80 -0.09 -7.97 4.42
N GLY A 81 1.16 -8.15 4.83
CA GLY A 81 2.19 -8.60 3.91
C GLY A 81 3.49 -8.92 4.61
N ARG A 82 4.55 -8.90 3.85
CA ARG A 82 5.90 -9.19 4.35
C ARG A 82 6.88 -8.15 3.80
N LEU A 83 7.97 -7.97 4.52
CA LEU A 83 9.08 -7.13 4.04
C LEU A 83 9.89 -7.89 3.00
N GLN A 84 10.26 -7.19 1.94
CA GLN A 84 11.16 -7.71 0.93
C GLN A 84 12.13 -6.62 0.51
N THR A 85 13.41 -6.94 0.49
CA THR A 85 14.43 -6.02 0.02
C THR A 85 14.76 -6.33 -1.43
N ARG A 86 14.72 -5.30 -2.27
CA ARG A 86 15.04 -5.40 -3.68
C ARG A 86 16.25 -4.54 -3.98
N SER A 87 17.22 -5.13 -4.68
CA SER A 87 18.39 -4.39 -5.17
C SER A 87 18.12 -3.86 -6.57
N PHE A 88 18.58 -2.65 -6.83
CA PHE A 88 18.45 -2.04 -8.17
C PHE A 88 19.63 -1.11 -8.42
N THR A 89 19.89 -0.87 -9.71
CA THR A 89 20.93 0.07 -10.13
C THR A 89 20.30 1.44 -10.36
N ALA A 90 20.79 2.44 -9.63
CA ALA A 90 20.31 3.80 -9.77
C ALA A 90 20.86 4.44 -11.06
N LYS A 91 20.27 5.58 -11.45
CA LYS A 91 20.67 6.30 -12.67
C LYS A 91 22.15 6.71 -12.69
N ASP A 92 22.75 6.89 -11.52
CA ASP A 92 24.17 7.25 -11.39
C ASP A 92 25.10 6.04 -11.39
N GLY A 93 24.60 4.84 -11.63
CA GLY A 93 25.39 3.61 -11.69
C GLY A 93 25.63 2.95 -10.34
N THR A 94 25.19 3.54 -9.23
CA THR A 94 25.36 2.93 -7.91
C THR A 94 24.28 1.89 -7.64
N GLU A 95 24.65 0.81 -6.95
CA GLU A 95 23.67 -0.17 -6.50
C GLU A 95 22.99 0.31 -5.22
N LYS A 96 21.68 0.25 -5.22
CA LYS A 96 20.86 0.62 -4.08
C LYS A 96 19.89 -0.50 -3.72
N ALA A 97 19.45 -0.50 -2.48
CA ALA A 97 18.46 -1.43 -1.98
C ALA A 97 17.24 -0.67 -1.49
N ALA A 98 16.06 -1.18 -1.79
CA ALA A 98 14.80 -0.64 -1.30
C ALA A 98 14.04 -1.73 -0.58
N THR A 99 13.52 -1.39 0.60
CA THR A 99 12.66 -2.30 1.35
C THR A 99 11.22 -1.99 0.99
N GLU A 100 10.51 -3.01 0.57
CA GLU A 100 9.11 -2.92 0.14
C GLU A 100 8.26 -3.89 0.94
N ILE A 101 6.96 -3.63 0.99
CA ILE A 101 6.01 -4.53 1.61
C ILE A 101 5.23 -5.20 0.50
N VAL A 102 5.37 -6.53 0.38
CA VAL A 102 4.64 -7.33 -0.59
C VAL A 102 3.33 -7.77 0.04
N VAL A 103 2.22 -7.43 -0.61
CA VAL A 103 0.87 -7.64 -0.06
C VAL A 103 0.45 -9.10 -0.17
N ASP A 104 0.01 -9.67 0.95
CA ASP A 104 -0.66 -10.97 0.99
C ASP A 104 -2.18 -10.79 1.04
N ASP A 105 -2.65 -9.75 1.73
CA ASP A 105 -4.07 -9.44 1.86
C ASP A 105 -4.28 -7.94 2.01
N LEU A 106 -5.40 -7.44 1.49
CA LEU A 106 -5.70 -6.02 1.47
C LEU A 106 -7.20 -5.80 1.59
N VAL A 107 -7.59 -4.84 2.45
CA VAL A 107 -8.99 -4.48 2.63
C VAL A 107 -9.14 -2.97 2.45
N LEU A 108 -10.02 -2.56 1.55
CA LEU A 108 -10.39 -1.16 1.37
C LEU A 108 -11.42 -0.77 2.43
N LEU A 109 -11.09 0.23 3.25
CA LEU A 109 -11.91 0.60 4.41
C LEU A 109 -12.79 1.82 4.16
N ASP A 110 -12.44 2.66 3.18
CA ASP A 110 -13.27 3.80 2.85
C ASP A 110 -14.56 3.36 2.15
N PRO A 111 -15.67 4.12 2.30
CA PRO A 111 -16.85 3.86 1.50
C PRO A 111 -16.53 3.99 0.02
N MET A 112 -16.94 2.99 -0.77
CA MET A 112 -16.80 3.05 -2.22
C MET A 112 -17.88 3.97 -2.81
N PRO A 113 -17.60 4.63 -3.97
CA PRO A 113 -18.67 5.28 -4.72
C PRO A 113 -19.82 4.29 -5.00
N ASP A 114 -21.06 4.77 -4.97
CA ASP A 114 -22.24 3.92 -5.13
C ASP A 114 -22.19 3.05 -6.39
N THR A 115 -21.72 3.62 -7.48
CA THR A 115 -21.58 2.89 -8.77
C THR A 115 -20.68 1.67 -8.67
N VAL A 116 -19.58 1.80 -7.92
CA VAL A 116 -18.63 0.69 -7.71
C VAL A 116 -19.22 -0.33 -6.76
N ARG A 117 -19.88 0.13 -5.70
CA ARG A 117 -20.54 -0.75 -4.73
C ARG A 117 -21.62 -1.61 -5.40
N GLU A 118 -22.46 -1.01 -6.22
CA GLU A 118 -23.50 -1.71 -6.96
C GLU A 118 -22.90 -2.78 -7.88
N ALA A 119 -21.82 -2.46 -8.59
CA ALA A 119 -21.16 -3.41 -9.47
C ALA A 119 -20.59 -4.61 -8.71
N LEU A 120 -20.02 -4.38 -7.52
CA LEU A 120 -19.48 -5.46 -6.67
C LEU A 120 -20.57 -6.33 -6.08
N ASP A 121 -21.66 -5.73 -5.61
CA ASP A 121 -22.80 -6.46 -5.05
C ASP A 121 -23.42 -7.36 -6.10
N PHE A 122 -23.45 -6.92 -7.35
CA PHE A 122 -23.99 -7.69 -8.47
C PHE A 122 -23.14 -8.93 -8.78
N GLN A 123 -21.85 -8.90 -8.48
CA GLN A 123 -20.91 -9.99 -8.77
C GLN A 123 -20.74 -10.98 -7.61
N GLN A 124 -21.21 -10.64 -6.42
CA GLN A 124 -21.09 -11.52 -5.26
C GLN A 124 -22.27 -12.48 -5.21
N PRO A 125 -22.01 -13.80 -5.06
CA PRO A 125 -23.10 -14.74 -4.79
C PRO A 125 -23.69 -14.43 -3.42
N GLN A 126 -25.00 -14.37 -3.38
CA GLN A 126 -25.72 -14.17 -2.13
C GLN A 126 -25.72 -15.45 -1.30
#